data_e0c7f417a8b90933c817d713a49f3814
#
_entry.id   e0c7f417a8b90933c817d713a49f3814
#
_cell.length_a   1.000
_cell.length_b   1.000
_cell.length_c   1.000
_cell.angle_alpha   90.00
_cell.angle_beta   90.00
_cell.angle_gamma   90.00
#
_symmetry.space_group_name_H-M   'P 1'
#
loop_
_entity.id
_entity.type
_entity.pdbx_description
1 polymer ?
#
loop_
_entity_poly.entity_id
_entity_poly.type
_entity_poly.pdbx_seq_one_letter_code
_entity_poly.pdbx_strand_id
1 'polypeptide(L)'
;MSQSIASLPSYLREEILLNPDQRIFPSFDLKRLLHTVFKPTEGCRVCLLVDFDEPQSLIKDFAFVGNEDFKVQNNAHQYFYQGLKDGVMEELGMSGGEMFAYKCSKGSNLDLEDEVYDVAGTELSLDRDIYPHYDII
;
A
#
# COMPACT_ATOMS: atom_id res chain seq x y z
N MET A 1 -11.62 16.25 -36.11
CA MET A 1 -10.42 15.44 -36.07
C MET A 1 -10.22 14.86 -34.69
N SER A 2 -10.00 13.64 -34.63
CA SER A 2 -9.78 12.98 -33.38
C SER A 2 -8.29 12.74 -33.15
N GLN A 3 -7.87 12.88 -31.91
CA GLN A 3 -6.55 12.41 -31.52
C GLN A 3 -6.51 10.88 -31.62
N SER A 4 -5.35 10.35 -31.94
CA SER A 4 -5.16 8.92 -31.86
C SER A 4 -5.31 8.45 -30.41
N ILE A 5 -6.11 7.41 -30.21
CA ILE A 5 -6.24 6.78 -28.89
C ILE A 5 -4.89 6.32 -28.36
N ALA A 6 -3.99 5.91 -29.26
CA ALA A 6 -2.66 5.45 -28.88
C ALA A 6 -1.79 6.54 -28.21
N SER A 7 -2.12 7.83 -28.37
CA SER A 7 -1.41 8.91 -27.73
C SER A 7 -1.82 9.14 -26.27
N LEU A 8 -2.92 8.55 -25.84
CA LEU A 8 -3.41 8.68 -24.47
C LEU A 8 -2.70 7.72 -23.52
N PRO A 9 -2.62 8.04 -22.23
CA PRO A 9 -2.19 7.08 -21.23
C PRO A 9 -3.06 5.82 -21.28
N SER A 10 -2.47 4.67 -20.99
CA SER A 10 -3.17 3.39 -21.12
C SER A 10 -4.47 3.32 -20.33
N TYR A 11 -4.52 3.92 -19.14
CA TYR A 11 -5.73 3.91 -18.32
C TYR A 11 -6.89 4.71 -18.95
N LEU A 12 -6.59 5.78 -19.67
CA LEU A 12 -7.60 6.55 -20.38
C LEU A 12 -8.06 5.86 -21.67
N ARG A 13 -7.14 5.14 -22.32
CA ARG A 13 -7.50 4.39 -23.53
C ARG A 13 -8.52 3.31 -23.23
N GLU A 14 -8.36 2.59 -22.14
CA GLU A 14 -9.30 1.56 -21.72
C GLU A 14 -10.68 2.15 -21.46
N GLU A 15 -10.74 3.28 -20.76
CA GLU A 15 -12.00 3.95 -20.46
C GLU A 15 -12.73 4.43 -21.71
N ILE A 16 -12.00 4.98 -22.68
CA ILE A 16 -12.58 5.49 -23.94
C ILE A 16 -13.12 4.37 -24.81
N LEU A 17 -12.47 3.21 -24.82
CA LEU A 17 -12.86 2.08 -25.67
C LEU A 17 -14.08 1.34 -25.15
N LEU A 18 -14.50 1.60 -23.92
CA LEU A 18 -15.64 0.93 -23.33
C LEU A 18 -16.95 1.65 -23.63
N ASN A 19 -18.03 0.85 -23.65
CA ASN A 19 -19.38 1.38 -23.71
C ASN A 19 -19.60 2.29 -22.49
N PRO A 20 -20.25 3.49 -22.66
CA PRO A 20 -20.53 4.39 -21.54
C PRO A 20 -21.23 3.74 -20.35
N ASP A 21 -22.02 2.68 -20.60
CA ASP A 21 -22.73 1.95 -19.55
C ASP A 21 -21.86 0.89 -18.86
N GLN A 22 -20.66 0.68 -19.35
CA GLN A 22 -19.72 -0.33 -18.84
C GLN A 22 -18.43 0.35 -18.42
N ARG A 23 -18.48 1.11 -17.35
CA ARG A 23 -17.27 1.76 -16.84
C ARG A 23 -16.37 0.72 -16.18
N ILE A 24 -15.18 0.56 -16.72
CA ILE A 24 -14.11 -0.20 -16.08
C ILE A 24 -13.07 0.81 -15.60
N PHE A 25 -12.74 0.73 -14.33
CA PHE A 25 -11.68 1.55 -13.79
C PHE A 25 -10.33 1.08 -14.35
N PRO A 26 -9.38 2.00 -14.58
CA PRO A 26 -8.06 1.60 -15.02
C PRO A 26 -7.42 0.66 -14.01
N SER A 27 -6.53 -0.20 -14.49
CA SER A 27 -5.78 -1.09 -13.64
C SER A 27 -5.01 -0.29 -12.59
N PHE A 28 -4.90 -0.86 -11.40
CA PHE A 28 -4.18 -0.23 -10.31
C PHE A 28 -2.70 -0.04 -10.68
N ASP A 29 -2.20 1.16 -10.44
CA ASP A 29 -0.81 1.53 -10.71
C ASP A 29 -0.26 2.23 -9.47
N LEU A 30 0.58 1.54 -8.73
CA LEU A 30 1.14 2.02 -7.47
C LEU A 30 2.01 3.26 -7.68
N LYS A 31 2.84 3.26 -8.72
CA LYS A 31 3.71 4.40 -9.03
C LYS A 31 2.89 5.66 -9.29
N ARG A 32 1.84 5.53 -10.08
CA ARG A 32 0.94 6.65 -10.38
C ARG A 32 0.25 7.15 -9.11
N LEU A 33 -0.24 6.25 -8.28
CA LEU A 33 -0.89 6.61 -7.02
C LEU A 33 0.04 7.41 -6.12
N LEU A 34 1.22 6.89 -5.86
CA LEU A 34 2.19 7.54 -4.98
C LEU A 34 2.66 8.88 -5.54
N HIS A 35 2.93 8.94 -6.82
CA HIS A 35 3.37 10.18 -7.47
C HIS A 35 2.28 11.25 -7.46
N THR A 36 1.05 10.87 -7.74
CA THR A 36 -0.08 11.80 -7.84
C THR A 36 -0.56 12.31 -6.50
N VAL A 37 -0.68 11.41 -5.52
CA VAL A 37 -1.26 11.75 -4.22
C VAL A 37 -0.23 12.37 -3.27
N PHE A 38 0.94 11.78 -3.19
CA PHE A 38 1.94 12.15 -2.20
C PHE A 38 3.09 12.99 -2.75
N LYS A 39 3.35 12.95 -4.05
CA LYS A 39 4.47 13.65 -4.69
C LYS A 39 5.77 13.46 -3.91
N PRO A 40 6.23 12.22 -3.75
CA PRO A 40 7.36 11.92 -2.88
C PRO A 40 8.64 12.62 -3.33
N THR A 41 9.41 13.06 -2.35
CA THR A 41 10.74 13.61 -2.59
C THR A 41 11.78 12.50 -2.52
N GLU A 42 12.95 12.75 -3.07
CA GLU A 42 14.04 11.78 -3.02
C GLU A 42 14.41 11.45 -1.58
N GLY A 43 14.56 10.17 -1.28
CA GLY A 43 14.85 9.67 0.05
C GLY A 43 13.65 9.55 0.98
N CYS A 44 12.45 9.93 0.51
CA CYS A 44 11.21 9.79 1.28
C CYS A 44 11.02 8.35 1.70
N ARG A 45 10.69 8.12 2.99
CA ARG A 45 10.50 6.78 3.52
C ARG A 45 9.02 6.43 3.62
N VAL A 46 8.68 5.25 3.14
CA VAL A 46 7.30 4.75 3.11
C VAL A 46 7.20 3.43 3.85
N CYS A 47 6.10 3.21 4.57
CA CYS A 47 5.76 1.91 5.14
C CYS A 47 4.27 1.65 5.00
N LEU A 48 3.89 0.40 5.26
CA LEU A 48 2.50 -0.02 5.26
C LEU A 48 2.11 -0.50 6.65
N LEU A 49 0.89 -0.12 7.07
CA LEU A 49 0.30 -0.66 8.29
C LEU A 49 -0.92 -1.49 7.91
N VAL A 50 -0.99 -2.70 8.42
CA VAL A 50 -2.15 -3.58 8.26
C VAL A 50 -2.67 -3.99 9.63
N ASP A 51 -3.97 -4.30 9.71
CA ASP A 51 -4.60 -4.64 10.97
C ASP A 51 -4.97 -6.12 11.05
N PHE A 52 -4.86 -6.67 12.24
CA PHE A 52 -5.27 -8.03 12.55
C PHE A 52 -5.75 -8.10 14.00
N ASP A 53 -6.61 -9.07 14.31
CA ASP A 53 -6.96 -9.35 15.70
C ASP A 53 -5.74 -9.87 16.48
N GLU A 54 -4.89 -10.64 15.82
CA GLU A 54 -3.65 -11.17 16.39
C GLU A 54 -2.47 -10.75 15.51
N PRO A 55 -2.06 -9.47 15.60
CA PRO A 55 -1.09 -8.93 14.64
C PRO A 55 0.28 -9.60 14.70
N GLN A 56 0.78 -9.93 15.88
CA GLN A 56 2.11 -10.51 16.00
C GLN A 56 2.24 -11.84 15.26
N SER A 57 1.30 -12.74 15.49
CA SER A 57 1.38 -14.08 14.89
C SER A 57 1.09 -14.07 13.40
N LEU A 58 0.23 -13.16 12.94
CA LEU A 58 -0.18 -13.11 11.53
C LEU A 58 0.83 -12.38 10.65
N ILE A 59 1.52 -11.37 11.16
CA ILE A 59 2.54 -10.66 10.38
C ILE A 59 3.87 -11.42 10.33
N LYS A 60 4.17 -12.20 11.35
CA LYS A 60 5.45 -12.91 11.44
C LYS A 60 5.65 -13.82 10.25
N ASP A 61 6.75 -13.62 9.53
CA ASP A 61 7.09 -14.35 8.32
C ASP A 61 5.97 -14.36 7.27
N PHE A 62 5.14 -13.30 7.28
CA PHE A 62 4.00 -13.16 6.37
C PHE A 62 3.02 -14.33 6.49
N ALA A 63 2.75 -14.79 7.71
CA ALA A 63 1.88 -15.94 7.94
C ALA A 63 0.47 -15.76 7.37
N PHE A 64 0.00 -14.52 7.26
CA PHE A 64 -1.34 -14.24 6.71
C PHE A 64 -1.44 -14.41 5.20
N VAL A 65 -0.30 -14.41 4.48
CA VAL A 65 -0.29 -14.48 3.01
C VAL A 65 -0.89 -15.81 2.54
N GLY A 66 -1.83 -15.72 1.59
CA GLY A 66 -2.52 -16.89 1.08
C GLY A 66 -3.75 -17.31 1.88
N ASN A 67 -4.02 -16.67 3.03
CA ASN A 67 -5.21 -16.96 3.82
C ASN A 67 -6.38 -16.10 3.32
N GLU A 68 -7.45 -16.77 2.89
CA GLU A 68 -8.63 -16.11 2.31
C GLU A 68 -9.40 -15.25 3.32
N ASP A 69 -9.20 -15.45 4.61
CA ASP A 69 -9.85 -14.65 5.64
C ASP A 69 -9.27 -13.23 5.71
N PHE A 70 -8.11 -13.00 5.11
CA PHE A 70 -7.41 -11.71 5.14
C PHE A 70 -7.22 -11.13 3.75
N LYS A 71 -8.31 -10.98 2.99
CA LYS A 71 -8.26 -10.49 1.61
C LYS A 71 -7.68 -9.08 1.50
N VAL A 72 -8.09 -8.19 2.38
CA VAL A 72 -7.61 -6.80 2.37
C VAL A 72 -6.11 -6.75 2.66
N GLN A 73 -5.67 -7.48 3.67
CA GLN A 73 -4.26 -7.52 4.04
C GLN A 73 -3.41 -8.20 2.98
N ASN A 74 -3.95 -9.24 2.34
CA ASN A 74 -3.27 -9.88 1.20
C ASN A 74 -3.15 -8.94 0.00
N ASN A 75 -4.18 -8.14 -0.27
CA ASN A 75 -4.12 -7.14 -1.32
C ASN A 75 -3.07 -6.06 -0.99
N ALA A 76 -2.98 -5.63 0.25
CA ALA A 76 -1.94 -4.70 0.68
C ALA A 76 -0.54 -5.28 0.45
N HIS A 77 -0.35 -6.55 0.77
CA HIS A 77 0.91 -7.23 0.52
C HIS A 77 1.22 -7.32 -0.98
N GLN A 78 0.26 -7.76 -1.78
CA GLN A 78 0.48 -7.98 -3.22
C GLN A 78 0.65 -6.66 -3.99
N TYR A 79 -0.25 -5.70 -3.78
CA TYR A 79 -0.29 -4.49 -4.62
C TYR A 79 0.56 -3.35 -4.08
N PHE A 80 0.82 -3.29 -2.79
CA PHE A 80 1.62 -2.23 -2.19
C PHE A 80 3.00 -2.72 -1.80
N TYR A 81 3.10 -3.68 -0.92
CA TYR A 81 4.39 -4.14 -0.42
C TYR A 81 5.27 -4.69 -1.54
N GLN A 82 4.77 -5.65 -2.30
CA GLN A 82 5.53 -6.23 -3.41
C GLN A 82 5.77 -5.21 -4.52
N GLY A 83 4.78 -4.36 -4.80
CA GLY A 83 4.93 -3.31 -5.79
C GLY A 83 6.05 -2.34 -5.45
N LEU A 84 6.15 -1.94 -4.18
CA LEU A 84 7.25 -1.09 -3.71
C LEU A 84 8.61 -1.77 -3.93
N LYS A 85 8.70 -3.05 -3.58
CA LYS A 85 9.95 -3.81 -3.70
C LYS A 85 10.31 -4.12 -5.16
N ASP A 86 9.33 -4.21 -6.04
CA ASP A 86 9.53 -4.58 -7.45
C ASP A 86 9.97 -3.42 -8.35
N GLY A 87 10.34 -2.29 -7.78
CA GLY A 87 10.94 -1.20 -8.51
C GLY A 87 10.31 0.17 -8.32
N VAL A 88 9.11 0.26 -7.75
CA VAL A 88 8.43 1.56 -7.60
C VAL A 88 9.21 2.48 -6.67
N MET A 89 9.75 1.97 -5.57
CA MET A 89 10.57 2.78 -4.66
C MET A 89 11.81 3.32 -5.38
N GLU A 90 12.47 2.45 -6.14
CA GLU A 90 13.67 2.86 -6.89
C GLU A 90 13.33 3.93 -7.93
N GLU A 91 12.25 3.72 -8.69
CA GLU A 91 11.82 4.66 -9.71
C GLU A 91 11.45 6.03 -9.16
N LEU A 92 10.88 6.08 -7.95
CA LEU A 92 10.46 7.31 -7.30
C LEU A 92 11.51 7.88 -6.35
N GLY A 93 12.66 7.22 -6.21
CA GLY A 93 13.71 7.66 -5.31
C GLY A 93 13.35 7.55 -3.83
N MET A 94 12.46 6.64 -3.51
CA MET A 94 11.99 6.43 -2.14
C MET A 94 12.80 5.36 -1.41
N SER A 95 12.67 5.31 -0.10
CA SER A 95 13.26 4.27 0.73
C SER A 95 12.23 3.70 1.69
N GLY A 96 12.61 2.69 2.47
CA GLY A 96 11.70 2.01 3.37
C GLY A 96 11.04 0.81 2.71
N GLY A 97 9.70 0.82 2.65
CA GLY A 97 8.93 -0.29 2.07
C GLY A 97 8.68 -1.43 3.04
N GLU A 98 8.81 -1.18 4.34
CA GLU A 98 8.52 -2.16 5.38
C GLU A 98 7.00 -2.26 5.62
N MET A 99 6.58 -3.41 6.12
CA MET A 99 5.20 -3.65 6.52
C MET A 99 5.14 -3.93 8.01
N PHE A 100 4.18 -3.30 8.67
CA PHE A 100 3.93 -3.49 10.10
C PHE A 100 2.46 -3.83 10.33
N ALA A 101 2.19 -4.54 11.42
CA ALA A 101 0.83 -4.90 11.78
C ALA A 101 0.47 -4.30 13.15
N TYR A 102 -0.76 -3.86 13.27
CA TYR A 102 -1.32 -3.35 14.51
C TYR A 102 -2.61 -4.09 14.85
N LYS A 103 -3.01 -4.00 16.11
CA LYS A 103 -4.24 -4.64 16.55
C LYS A 103 -5.44 -3.88 16.00
N CYS A 104 -6.36 -4.62 15.38
CA CYS A 104 -7.59 -4.08 14.83
C CYS A 104 -8.39 -3.35 15.92
N SER A 105 -8.75 -2.09 15.67
CA SER A 105 -9.69 -1.37 16.51
C SER A 105 -11.11 -1.69 16.04
N LYS A 106 -12.01 -1.96 16.99
CA LYS A 106 -13.38 -2.36 16.65
C LYS A 106 -14.32 -1.16 16.44
N GLY A 107 -13.79 0.05 16.40
CA GLY A 107 -14.56 1.25 16.17
C GLY A 107 -13.87 2.15 15.20
N SER A 108 -14.64 2.86 14.37
CA SER A 108 -14.10 3.93 13.55
C SER A 108 -13.73 5.12 14.43
N ASN A 109 -12.71 5.87 14.07
CA ASN A 109 -12.25 7.06 14.77
C ASN A 109 -11.65 6.80 16.17
N LEU A 110 -11.27 5.58 16.47
CA LEU A 110 -10.51 5.27 17.66
C LEU A 110 -9.02 5.40 17.38
N ASP A 111 -8.29 5.90 18.35
CA ASP A 111 -6.84 5.94 18.25
C ASP A 111 -6.29 4.52 18.19
N LEU A 112 -5.25 4.34 17.41
CA LEU A 112 -4.55 3.06 17.33
C LEU A 112 -3.76 2.84 18.61
N GLU A 113 -3.67 1.59 19.05
CA GLU A 113 -2.75 1.21 20.11
C GLU A 113 -1.31 1.47 19.62
N ASP A 114 -0.43 1.83 20.55
CA ASP A 114 0.95 2.13 20.21
C ASP A 114 1.75 0.90 19.76
N GLU A 115 1.33 -0.29 20.17
CA GLU A 115 2.00 -1.54 19.79
C GLU A 115 1.81 -1.87 18.33
N VAL A 116 2.92 -2.08 17.63
CA VAL A 116 2.95 -2.64 16.28
C VAL A 116 4.01 -3.73 16.21
N TYR A 117 3.95 -4.55 15.16
CA TYR A 117 4.86 -5.67 14.99
C TYR A 117 5.43 -5.65 13.57
N ASP A 118 6.73 -5.90 13.46
CA ASP A 118 7.36 -6.05 12.15
C ASP A 118 7.21 -7.49 11.62
N VAL A 119 7.75 -7.75 10.43
CA VAL A 119 7.63 -9.06 9.79
C VAL A 119 8.42 -10.18 10.50
N ALA A 120 9.26 -9.83 11.43
CA ALA A 120 9.94 -10.80 12.30
C ALA A 120 9.13 -11.10 13.58
N GLY A 121 8.01 -10.40 13.78
CA GLY A 121 7.19 -10.51 14.98
C GLY A 121 7.72 -9.71 16.16
N THR A 122 8.61 -8.74 15.91
CA THR A 122 9.18 -7.88 16.95
C THR A 122 8.21 -6.75 17.26
N GLU A 123 7.98 -6.51 18.55
CA GLU A 123 7.13 -5.42 19.01
C GLU A 123 7.85 -4.07 18.89
N LEU A 124 7.16 -3.10 18.33
CA LEU A 124 7.65 -1.74 18.14
C LEU A 124 6.59 -0.75 18.62
N SER A 125 6.97 0.52 18.72
CA SER A 125 6.08 1.62 19.10
C SER A 125 5.77 2.49 17.90
N LEU A 126 4.48 2.78 17.64
CA LEU A 126 4.10 3.72 16.59
C LEU A 126 4.72 5.10 16.82
N ASP A 127 4.62 5.62 18.03
CA ASP A 127 5.10 6.97 18.34
C ASP A 127 6.63 7.09 18.29
N ARG A 128 7.33 6.04 18.68
CA ARG A 128 8.78 6.08 18.78
C ARG A 128 9.47 5.53 17.53
N ASP A 129 8.95 4.42 16.98
CA ASP A 129 9.66 3.66 15.96
C ASP A 129 9.11 3.86 14.55
N ILE A 130 7.85 4.29 14.41
CA ILE A 130 7.19 4.40 13.10
C ILE A 130 7.02 5.86 12.69
N TYR A 131 6.22 6.64 13.41
CA TYR A 131 5.88 8.00 12.97
C TYR A 131 7.09 8.91 12.76
N PRO A 132 8.15 8.89 13.60
CA PRO A 132 9.31 9.75 13.37
C PRO A 132 10.20 9.29 12.20
N HIS A 133 10.04 8.06 11.74
CA HIS A 133 10.95 7.44 10.78
C HIS A 133 10.37 7.28 9.37
N TYR A 134 9.09 7.54 9.18
CA TYR A 134 8.44 7.38 7.88
C TYR A 134 7.69 8.63 7.50
N ASP A 135 7.79 9.01 6.23
CA ASP A 135 7.15 10.20 5.67
C ASP A 135 5.75 9.88 5.13
N ILE A 136 5.56 8.65 4.64
CA ILE A 136 4.29 8.17 4.09
C ILE A 136 3.95 6.84 4.77
N ILE A 137 2.73 6.78 5.29
CA ILE A 137 2.24 5.58 5.98
C ILE A 137 0.90 5.16 5.39
#